data_b2454b2487b1b67f55e4c7335d6489fa
#
_entry.id   b2454b2487b1b67f55e4c7335d6489fa
#
_cell.length_a   1.000
_cell.length_b   1.000
_cell.length_c   1.000
_cell.angle_alpha   90.00
_cell.angle_beta   90.00
_cell.angle_gamma   90.00
#
_symmetry.space_group_name_H-M   'P 1'
#
loop_
_entity.id
_entity.type
_entity.pdbx_description
1 polymer ?
#
loop_
_entity_poly.entity_id
_entity_poly.type
_entity_poly.pdbx_seq_one_letter_code
_entity_poly.pdbx_strand_id
1 'polypeptide(L)'
;MTRELSSQLVWDEIRQNIFGVLGMVTSKGEARTVGIVYVVDDHKLYIGAQRSAWKTKHVQRNPHVSLTVAIPKRVPFMPWIDIPAATITFSGTARVLTPDDLSDELFERLHRHDEERSEWCAIEVTPEKYFVTYGVGVSLLDMRFPDKARGRAPVADPSLGPAAEPV
;
A
#
# COMPACT_ATOMS: atom_id res chain seq x y z
N MET A 1 -23.77 1.81 -8.13
CA MET A 1 -22.80 2.34 -9.13
C MET A 1 -21.48 2.63 -8.39
N THR A 2 -20.35 2.16 -8.85
CA THR A 2 -19.04 2.44 -8.20
C THR A 2 -18.63 3.87 -8.55
N ARG A 3 -18.25 4.65 -7.55
CA ARG A 3 -17.84 6.04 -7.73
C ARG A 3 -16.41 6.10 -8.27
N GLU A 4 -16.19 6.85 -9.34
CA GLU A 4 -14.85 7.13 -9.86
C GLU A 4 -14.17 8.20 -8.99
N LEU A 5 -12.93 7.92 -8.58
CA LEU A 5 -12.07 8.83 -7.81
C LEU A 5 -10.85 9.21 -8.65
N SER A 6 -10.25 10.35 -8.34
CA SER A 6 -8.96 10.69 -8.94
C SER A 6 -7.83 9.84 -8.34
N SER A 7 -6.85 9.50 -9.16
CA SER A 7 -5.61 8.84 -8.74
C SER A 7 -4.91 9.63 -7.63
N GLN A 8 -4.83 10.95 -7.79
CA GLN A 8 -4.19 11.85 -6.83
C GLN A 8 -4.80 11.75 -5.43
N LEU A 9 -6.15 11.79 -5.32
CA LEU A 9 -6.83 11.65 -4.03
C LEU A 9 -6.45 10.36 -3.31
N VAL A 10 -6.42 9.25 -4.05
CA VAL A 10 -6.11 7.94 -3.47
C VAL A 10 -4.63 7.87 -3.05
N TRP A 11 -3.71 8.38 -3.86
CA TRP A 11 -2.29 8.45 -3.50
C TRP A 11 -2.03 9.34 -2.29
N ASP A 12 -2.75 10.46 -2.15
CA ASP A 12 -2.62 11.35 -0.98
C ASP A 12 -3.06 10.64 0.30
N GLU A 13 -4.16 9.87 0.25
CA GLU A 13 -4.59 9.05 1.38
C GLU A 13 -3.57 7.94 1.71
N ILE A 14 -2.98 7.28 0.70
CA ILE A 14 -1.94 6.27 0.91
C ILE A 14 -0.70 6.90 1.57
N ARG A 15 -0.26 8.10 1.15
CA ARG A 15 0.90 8.80 1.73
C ARG A 15 0.68 9.24 3.19
N GLN A 16 -0.54 9.58 3.55
CA GLN A 16 -0.89 10.03 4.91
C GLN A 16 -1.02 8.88 5.90
N ASN A 17 -1.14 7.64 5.42
CA ASN A 17 -1.29 6.46 6.25
C ASN A 17 -0.04 5.58 6.09
N ILE A 18 0.47 5.07 7.21
CA ILE A 18 1.72 4.30 7.24
C ILE A 18 1.51 2.81 7.47
N PHE A 19 0.28 2.38 7.73
CA PHE A 19 -0.05 0.99 8.05
C PHE A 19 -0.89 0.35 6.95
N GLY A 20 -0.53 -0.87 6.58
CA GLY A 20 -1.29 -1.69 5.66
C GLY A 20 -1.17 -3.17 5.97
N VAL A 21 -1.94 -3.96 5.25
CA VAL A 21 -1.89 -5.43 5.29
C VAL A 21 -1.44 -5.94 3.93
N LEU A 22 -0.29 -6.58 3.90
CA LEU A 22 0.28 -7.20 2.70
C LEU A 22 -0.22 -8.63 2.58
N GLY A 23 -0.88 -8.95 1.47
CA GLY A 23 -1.32 -10.28 1.10
C GLY A 23 -0.35 -10.92 0.10
N MET A 24 -0.01 -12.17 0.33
CA MET A 24 0.94 -12.95 -0.48
C MET A 24 0.41 -14.37 -0.66
N VAL A 25 0.95 -15.09 -1.64
CA VAL A 25 0.67 -16.50 -1.86
C VAL A 25 1.95 -17.30 -1.71
N THR A 26 1.92 -18.34 -0.88
CA THR A 26 3.07 -19.22 -0.67
C THR A 26 3.35 -20.09 -1.91
N SER A 27 4.50 -20.75 -1.95
CA SER A 27 4.83 -21.72 -3.01
C SER A 27 3.87 -22.93 -3.07
N LYS A 28 3.08 -23.15 -2.01
CA LYS A 28 2.03 -24.18 -1.95
C LYS A 28 0.65 -23.66 -2.37
N GLY A 29 0.54 -22.40 -2.80
CA GLY A 29 -0.74 -21.78 -3.17
C GLY A 29 -1.58 -21.30 -1.97
N GLU A 30 -1.03 -21.27 -0.76
CA GLU A 30 -1.74 -20.82 0.43
C GLU A 30 -1.68 -19.28 0.54
N ALA A 31 -2.82 -18.63 0.79
CA ALA A 31 -2.86 -17.21 1.07
C ALA A 31 -2.27 -16.90 2.46
N ARG A 32 -1.46 -15.85 2.54
CA ARG A 32 -0.88 -15.32 3.78
C ARG A 32 -1.00 -13.82 3.82
N THR A 33 -1.25 -13.27 4.99
CA THR A 33 -1.29 -11.84 5.22
C THR A 33 -0.40 -11.44 6.38
N VAL A 34 0.13 -10.21 6.33
CA VAL A 34 0.91 -9.62 7.42
C VAL A 34 0.70 -8.12 7.48
N GLY A 35 0.56 -7.58 8.69
CA GLY A 35 0.61 -6.14 8.91
C GLY A 35 2.00 -5.60 8.60
N ILE A 36 2.05 -4.47 7.91
CA ILE A 36 3.30 -3.81 7.52
C ILE A 36 3.20 -2.29 7.75
N VAL A 37 4.36 -1.68 7.93
CA VAL A 37 4.54 -0.24 7.83
C VAL A 37 5.29 0.02 6.53
N TYR A 38 4.91 1.07 5.82
CA TYR A 38 5.49 1.40 4.52
C TYR A 38 5.82 2.89 4.40
N VAL A 39 6.65 3.19 3.44
CA VAL A 39 6.96 4.54 2.96
C VAL A 39 6.57 4.60 1.49
N VAL A 40 6.02 5.73 1.04
CA VAL A 40 5.72 5.96 -0.38
C VAL A 40 6.81 6.82 -0.98
N ASP A 41 7.31 6.39 -2.13
CA ASP A 41 8.21 7.13 -3.00
C ASP A 41 7.88 6.81 -4.45
N ASP A 42 7.85 7.83 -5.32
CA ASP A 42 7.57 7.72 -6.76
C ASP A 42 6.42 6.75 -7.11
N HIS A 43 5.26 6.90 -6.46
CA HIS A 43 4.07 6.05 -6.67
C HIS A 43 4.30 4.55 -6.45
N LYS A 44 5.25 4.20 -5.59
CA LYS A 44 5.52 2.85 -5.09
C LYS A 44 5.53 2.85 -3.58
N LEU A 45 5.31 1.69 -3.00
CA LEU A 45 5.37 1.49 -1.56
C LEU A 45 6.61 0.65 -1.20
N TYR A 46 7.34 1.09 -0.20
CA TYR A 46 8.56 0.44 0.28
C TYR A 46 8.39 -0.02 1.71
N ILE A 47 8.74 -1.26 1.98
CA ILE A 47 8.59 -1.93 3.28
C ILE A 47 9.95 -2.42 3.73
N GLY A 48 10.46 -1.89 4.85
CA GLY A 48 11.67 -2.41 5.49
C GLY A 48 11.45 -3.84 5.99
N ALA A 49 12.41 -4.73 5.76
CA ALA A 49 12.32 -6.12 6.15
C ALA A 49 13.71 -6.75 6.35
N GLN A 50 13.76 -7.84 7.09
CA GLN A 50 14.94 -8.70 7.14
C GLN A 50 14.95 -9.68 5.97
N ARG A 51 16.13 -9.97 5.42
CA ARG A 51 16.32 -10.95 4.34
C ARG A 51 15.83 -12.34 4.72
N SER A 52 16.01 -12.72 6.00
CA SER A 52 15.59 -14.02 6.56
C SER A 52 14.09 -14.11 6.80
N ALA A 53 13.35 -12.98 6.80
CA ALA A 53 11.92 -12.96 7.10
C ALA A 53 11.10 -13.79 6.10
N TRP A 54 10.09 -14.50 6.61
CA TRP A 54 9.24 -15.36 5.78
C TRP A 54 8.51 -14.58 4.67
N LYS A 55 8.08 -13.35 4.95
CA LYS A 55 7.44 -12.47 3.95
C LYS A 55 8.39 -12.16 2.79
N THR A 56 9.67 -11.88 3.06
CA THR A 56 10.70 -11.65 2.04
C THR A 56 10.87 -12.87 1.14
N LYS A 57 10.97 -14.05 1.74
CA LYS A 57 11.10 -15.32 0.98
C LYS A 57 9.89 -15.63 0.11
N HIS A 58 8.66 -15.26 0.57
CA HIS A 58 7.47 -15.46 -0.24
C HIS A 58 7.43 -14.51 -1.44
N VAL A 59 7.72 -13.23 -1.24
CA VAL A 59 7.80 -12.23 -2.32
C VAL A 59 8.84 -12.62 -3.37
N GLN A 60 10.01 -13.11 -2.96
CA GLN A 60 11.06 -13.58 -3.89
C GLN A 60 10.59 -14.74 -4.79
N ARG A 61 9.72 -15.60 -4.28
CA ARG A 61 9.20 -16.77 -5.02
C ARG A 61 7.97 -16.47 -5.84
N ASN A 62 7.14 -15.56 -5.36
CA ASN A 62 5.93 -15.12 -6.05
C ASN A 62 5.79 -13.61 -5.87
N PRO A 63 6.06 -12.83 -6.94
CA PRO A 63 6.02 -11.37 -6.87
C PRO A 63 4.60 -10.79 -6.83
N HIS A 64 3.56 -11.59 -7.10
CA HIS A 64 2.18 -11.12 -7.08
C HIS A 64 1.70 -10.96 -5.66
N VAL A 65 1.31 -9.74 -5.31
CA VAL A 65 0.85 -9.36 -3.98
C VAL A 65 -0.45 -8.57 -4.06
N SER A 66 -1.13 -8.48 -2.93
CA SER A 66 -2.19 -7.51 -2.71
C SER A 66 -1.87 -6.69 -1.47
N LEU A 67 -2.34 -5.45 -1.43
CA LEU A 67 -2.14 -4.59 -0.27
C LEU A 67 -3.43 -3.87 0.06
N THR A 68 -3.76 -3.83 1.36
CA THR A 68 -4.88 -3.05 1.88
C THR A 68 -4.36 -2.03 2.88
N VAL A 69 -4.58 -0.75 2.59
CA VAL A 69 -4.33 0.36 3.52
C VAL A 69 -5.61 0.60 4.30
N ALA A 70 -5.51 0.60 5.63
CA ALA A 70 -6.61 0.94 6.53
C ALA A 70 -6.50 2.39 6.97
N ILE A 71 -7.55 3.16 6.76
CA ILE A 71 -7.62 4.59 7.06
C ILE A 71 -8.56 4.77 8.26
N PRO A 72 -8.03 4.99 9.46
CA PRO A 72 -8.85 5.20 10.65
C PRO A 72 -9.79 6.40 10.47
N LYS A 73 -11.06 6.21 10.77
CA LYS A 73 -12.04 7.29 10.81
C LYS A 73 -12.49 7.51 12.26
N ARG A 74 -12.68 8.77 12.63
CA ARG A 74 -13.13 9.15 13.97
C ARG A 74 -14.24 10.18 13.87
N VAL A 75 -15.23 10.11 14.78
CA VAL A 75 -16.24 11.17 14.92
C VAL A 75 -15.61 12.31 15.71
N PRO A 76 -15.59 13.53 15.19
CA PRO A 76 -15.18 14.69 15.96
C PRO A 76 -16.01 14.80 17.24
N PHE A 77 -15.37 15.05 18.38
CA PHE A 77 -15.98 15.20 19.71
C PHE A 77 -16.66 13.95 20.32
N MET A 78 -16.69 12.79 19.61
CA MET A 78 -17.25 11.54 20.10
C MET A 78 -16.29 10.36 19.84
N PRO A 79 -15.11 10.33 20.49
CA PRO A 79 -14.07 9.32 20.22
C PRO A 79 -14.46 7.91 20.65
N TRP A 80 -15.53 7.74 21.42
CA TRP A 80 -16.08 6.46 21.88
C TRP A 80 -17.03 5.78 20.87
N ILE A 81 -17.32 6.47 19.75
CA ILE A 81 -18.12 5.85 18.68
C ILE A 81 -17.18 5.14 17.71
N ASP A 82 -17.28 3.82 17.68
CA ASP A 82 -16.56 2.99 16.73
C ASP A 82 -17.13 3.14 15.32
N ILE A 83 -16.26 3.54 14.40
CA ILE A 83 -16.58 3.63 12.97
C ILE A 83 -15.66 2.69 12.21
N PRO A 84 -16.19 1.95 11.22
CA PRO A 84 -15.35 1.16 10.33
C PRO A 84 -14.27 2.03 9.66
N ALA A 85 -13.05 1.52 9.60
CA ALA A 85 -11.99 2.17 8.85
C ALA A 85 -12.37 2.25 7.36
N ALA A 86 -12.00 3.36 6.71
CA ALA A 86 -11.99 3.37 5.27
C ALA A 86 -10.81 2.52 4.77
N THR A 87 -10.91 1.97 3.57
CA THR A 87 -9.88 1.09 3.01
C THR A 87 -9.55 1.43 1.57
N ILE A 88 -8.28 1.24 1.22
CA ILE A 88 -7.78 1.24 -0.16
C ILE A 88 -7.13 -0.13 -0.38
N THR A 89 -7.63 -0.89 -1.35
CA THR A 89 -7.09 -2.21 -1.70
C THR A 89 -6.64 -2.21 -3.15
N PHE A 90 -5.50 -2.84 -3.43
CA PHE A 90 -4.97 -2.99 -4.78
C PHE A 90 -4.15 -4.26 -4.90
N SER A 91 -4.04 -4.77 -6.13
CA SER A 91 -3.06 -5.77 -6.52
C SER A 91 -1.81 -5.09 -7.03
N GLY A 92 -0.69 -5.76 -6.96
CA GLY A 92 0.57 -5.25 -7.46
C GLY A 92 1.64 -6.31 -7.58
N THR A 93 2.78 -5.91 -8.10
CA THR A 93 3.99 -6.72 -8.11
C THR A 93 4.95 -6.21 -7.04
N ALA A 94 5.67 -7.14 -6.43
CA ALA A 94 6.66 -6.82 -5.42
C ALA A 94 8.03 -7.40 -5.79
N ARG A 95 9.09 -6.69 -5.45
CA ARG A 95 10.48 -7.15 -5.57
C ARG A 95 11.27 -6.83 -4.31
N VAL A 96 12.27 -7.64 -4.05
CA VAL A 96 13.20 -7.44 -2.92
C VAL A 96 14.41 -6.68 -3.41
N LEU A 97 14.70 -5.56 -2.76
CA LEU A 97 15.82 -4.67 -3.03
C LEU A 97 16.86 -4.77 -1.92
N THR A 98 18.11 -4.63 -2.30
CA THR A 98 19.22 -4.45 -1.35
C THR A 98 19.33 -2.99 -0.93
N PRO A 99 20.06 -2.67 0.16
CA PRO A 99 20.32 -1.27 0.52
C PRO A 99 20.96 -0.43 -0.60
N ASP A 100 21.75 -1.07 -1.46
CA ASP A 100 22.48 -0.40 -2.54
C ASP A 100 21.59 -0.08 -3.77
N ASP A 101 20.40 -0.66 -3.82
CA ASP A 101 19.39 -0.38 -4.85
C ASP A 101 18.53 0.86 -4.51
N LEU A 102 18.68 1.44 -3.31
CA LEU A 102 17.89 2.56 -2.81
C LEU A 102 18.69 3.86 -2.83
N SER A 103 18.00 4.99 -2.94
CA SER A 103 18.62 6.28 -2.63
C SER A 103 18.93 6.37 -1.14
N ASP A 104 19.94 7.17 -0.77
CA ASP A 104 20.31 7.36 0.63
C ASP A 104 19.13 7.89 1.46
N GLU A 105 18.35 8.83 0.90
CA GLU A 105 17.17 9.38 1.56
C GLU A 105 16.11 8.32 1.84
N LEU A 106 15.80 7.46 0.87
CA LEU A 106 14.81 6.40 1.03
C LEU A 106 15.29 5.33 2.01
N PHE A 107 16.57 4.99 1.96
CA PHE A 107 17.18 4.06 2.93
C PHE A 107 17.06 4.59 4.36
N GLU A 108 17.42 5.85 4.63
CA GLU A 108 17.32 6.48 5.96
C GLU A 108 15.87 6.52 6.49
N ARG A 109 14.89 6.69 5.61
CA ARG A 109 13.46 6.67 5.99
C ARG A 109 12.93 5.30 6.36
N LEU A 110 13.55 4.23 5.86
CA LEU A 110 13.10 2.84 6.02
C LEU A 110 13.91 2.08 7.06
N HIS A 111 15.21 2.33 7.14
CA HIS A 111 16.13 1.59 7.97
C HIS A 111 16.09 2.06 9.42
N ARG A 112 15.98 1.14 10.35
CA ARG A 112 16.13 1.41 11.78
C ARG A 112 17.59 1.27 12.17
N HIS A 113 18.10 2.18 12.98
CA HIS A 113 19.51 2.23 13.38
C HIS A 113 20.02 1.00 14.17
N ASP A 114 19.11 0.17 14.68
CA ASP A 114 19.42 -1.06 15.41
C ASP A 114 19.46 -2.32 14.54
N GLU A 115 19.18 -2.19 13.22
CA GLU A 115 19.19 -3.31 12.28
C GLU A 115 20.53 -3.39 11.55
N GLU A 116 21.11 -4.58 11.42
CA GLU A 116 22.32 -4.81 10.67
C GLU A 116 22.08 -4.67 9.16
N ARG A 117 22.78 -3.74 8.50
CA ARG A 117 22.63 -3.44 7.05
C ARG A 117 22.73 -4.69 6.16
N SER A 118 23.59 -5.64 6.52
CA SER A 118 23.82 -6.88 5.77
C SER A 118 22.60 -7.80 5.76
N GLU A 119 21.82 -7.81 6.84
CA GLU A 119 20.63 -8.63 7.04
C GLU A 119 19.34 -7.92 6.60
N TRP A 120 19.43 -6.65 6.27
CA TRP A 120 18.29 -5.82 5.91
C TRP A 120 18.04 -5.82 4.39
N CYS A 121 16.77 -5.62 4.01
CA CYS A 121 16.31 -5.43 2.64
C CYS A 121 15.03 -4.58 2.62
N ALA A 122 14.68 -4.06 1.46
CA ALA A 122 13.38 -3.46 1.23
C ALA A 122 12.52 -4.35 0.32
N ILE A 123 11.23 -4.37 0.54
CA ILE A 123 10.24 -4.90 -0.40
C ILE A 123 9.60 -3.69 -1.07
N GLU A 124 9.85 -3.52 -2.37
CA GLU A 124 9.18 -2.53 -3.20
C GLU A 124 7.88 -3.15 -3.73
N VAL A 125 6.76 -2.44 -3.59
CA VAL A 125 5.46 -2.82 -4.14
C VAL A 125 5.03 -1.80 -5.17
N THR A 126 4.82 -2.24 -6.39
CA THR A 126 4.29 -1.43 -7.50
C THR A 126 2.82 -1.78 -7.69
N PRO A 127 1.89 -0.86 -7.40
CA PRO A 127 0.47 -1.08 -7.63
C PRO A 127 0.15 -1.23 -9.13
N GLU A 128 -0.88 -2.02 -9.44
CA GLU A 128 -1.30 -2.29 -10.82
C GLU A 128 -2.77 -1.89 -11.04
N LYS A 129 -3.03 -1.39 -12.23
CA LYS A 129 -4.36 -1.13 -12.80
C LYS A 129 -5.20 -0.14 -11.97
N TYR A 130 -5.78 -0.57 -10.86
CA TYR A 130 -6.77 0.20 -10.13
C TYR A 130 -6.66 0.02 -8.63
N PHE A 131 -6.99 1.09 -7.91
CA PHE A 131 -7.34 1.07 -6.50
C PHE A 131 -8.84 0.80 -6.35
N VAL A 132 -9.21 -0.09 -5.45
CA VAL A 132 -10.58 -0.29 -4.99
C VAL A 132 -10.70 0.30 -3.60
N THR A 133 -11.68 1.17 -3.38
CA THR A 133 -11.80 1.90 -2.11
C THR A 133 -13.15 1.67 -1.44
N TYR A 134 -13.16 1.80 -0.12
CA TYR A 134 -14.35 1.90 0.69
C TYR A 134 -14.20 3.08 1.65
N GLY A 135 -15.17 3.98 1.69
CA GLY A 135 -15.18 5.12 2.61
C GLY A 135 -14.19 6.24 2.31
N VAL A 136 -13.45 6.18 1.20
CA VAL A 136 -12.52 7.23 0.79
C VAL A 136 -13.26 8.38 0.13
N GLY A 137 -13.02 9.62 0.61
CA GLY A 137 -13.66 10.82 0.07
C GLY A 137 -15.18 10.85 0.23
N VAL A 138 -15.75 10.16 1.24
CA VAL A 138 -17.18 10.20 1.59
C VAL A 138 -17.38 10.61 3.04
N SER A 139 -18.56 11.15 3.32
CA SER A 139 -18.93 11.47 4.70
C SER A 139 -19.11 10.20 5.54
N LEU A 140 -18.95 10.34 6.87
CA LEU A 140 -19.19 9.22 7.80
C LEU A 140 -20.60 8.66 7.70
N LEU A 141 -21.60 9.50 7.41
CA LEU A 141 -22.98 9.09 7.23
C LEU A 141 -23.17 8.26 5.96
N ASP A 142 -22.49 8.63 4.88
CA ASP A 142 -22.56 7.91 3.60
C ASP A 142 -21.81 6.57 3.62
N MET A 143 -20.84 6.40 4.52
CA MET A 143 -20.16 5.11 4.73
C MET A 143 -21.12 3.98 5.15
N ARG A 144 -22.30 4.31 5.70
CA ARG A 144 -23.34 3.33 6.06
C ARG A 144 -24.04 2.72 4.84
N PHE A 145 -23.86 3.35 3.67
CA PHE A 145 -24.49 2.90 2.42
C PHE A 145 -23.40 2.39 1.46
N PRO A 146 -23.29 1.06 1.27
CA PRO A 146 -22.21 0.48 0.45
C PRO A 146 -22.11 1.06 -0.97
N ASP A 147 -23.23 1.41 -1.58
CA ASP A 147 -23.28 1.97 -2.93
C ASP A 147 -22.66 3.38 -3.02
N LYS A 148 -22.70 4.12 -1.91
CA LYS A 148 -22.06 5.45 -1.81
C LYS A 148 -20.62 5.35 -1.34
N ALA A 149 -20.30 4.36 -0.51
CA ALA A 149 -18.99 4.19 0.10
C ALA A 149 -17.95 3.58 -0.84
N ARG A 150 -18.38 2.77 -1.82
CA ARG A 150 -17.48 2.11 -2.78
C ARG A 150 -16.98 3.09 -3.83
N GLY A 151 -15.68 3.03 -4.08
CA GLY A 151 -15.02 3.84 -5.11
C GLY A 151 -13.93 3.05 -5.83
N ARG A 152 -13.48 3.61 -6.95
CA ARG A 152 -12.39 3.09 -7.77
C ARG A 152 -11.57 4.25 -8.33
N ALA A 153 -10.26 4.08 -8.42
CA ALA A 153 -9.37 5.02 -9.09
C ALA A 153 -8.34 4.26 -9.93
N PRO A 154 -7.90 4.79 -11.08
CA PRO A 154 -6.75 4.24 -11.76
C PRO A 154 -5.48 4.48 -10.91
N VAL A 155 -4.50 3.56 -11.00
CA VAL A 155 -3.20 3.75 -10.33
C VAL A 155 -2.41 4.88 -10.99
N ALA A 156 -2.34 4.89 -12.31
CA ALA A 156 -1.76 5.98 -13.08
C ALA A 156 -2.83 7.05 -13.35
N ASP A 157 -2.43 8.32 -13.33
CA ASP A 157 -3.31 9.39 -13.75
C ASP A 157 -3.45 9.36 -15.28
N PRO A 158 -4.64 9.12 -15.83
CA PRO A 158 -4.83 9.06 -17.28
C PRO A 158 -4.56 10.40 -17.97
N SER A 159 -4.50 11.52 -17.23
CA SER A 159 -4.16 12.84 -17.77
C SER A 159 -2.67 13.06 -18.02
N LEU A 160 -1.80 12.23 -17.41
CA LEU A 160 -0.34 12.38 -17.49
C LEU A 160 0.29 11.62 -18.67
N GLY A 161 -0.49 10.89 -19.45
CA GLY A 161 0.04 10.06 -20.56
C GLY A 161 0.85 8.83 -20.05
N PRO A 162 1.20 7.87 -20.89
CA PRO A 162 2.10 6.81 -20.50
C PRO A 162 3.46 7.43 -20.17
N ALA A 163 4.02 7.09 -18.98
CA ALA A 163 5.36 7.46 -18.63
C ALA A 163 6.31 7.02 -19.77
N ALA A 164 7.13 7.94 -20.28
CA ALA A 164 8.10 7.62 -21.32
C ALA A 164 8.98 6.48 -20.80
N GLU A 165 9.01 5.36 -21.51
CA GLU A 165 9.95 4.28 -21.22
C GLU A 165 11.37 4.88 -21.31
N PRO A 166 12.25 4.63 -20.33
CA PRO A 166 13.64 5.06 -20.46
C PRO A 166 14.30 4.29 -21.61
N VAL A 167 14.87 5.03 -22.55
CA VAL A 167 15.67 4.53 -23.69
C VAL A 167 16.97 3.92 -23.17
#